data_ff3b843330076bf096278a3b9595a8f5
#
_entry.id   ff3b843330076bf096278a3b9595a8f5
#
_cell.length_a   1.000
_cell.length_b   1.000
_cell.length_c   1.000
_cell.angle_alpha   90.00
_cell.angle_beta   90.00
_cell.angle_gamma   90.00
#
_symmetry.space_group_name_H-M   'P 1'
#
loop_
_entity.id
_entity.type
_entity.pdbx_description
1 polymer ?
#
loop_
_entity_poly.entity_id
_entity_poly.type
_entity_poly.pdbx_seq_one_letter_code
_entity_poly.pdbx_strand_id
1 'polypeptide(L)'
;MLSIKTKLLGTILPLTIIIVLVLTGISYFISKSIISSYSENLLSSSIENQSNEIEAWLNENLSSFQVAKKTIEQTKPDDAALKQILNGYCGFNDNYPDGLYIADENGTLITADDSSKKDSDPTSSVWYKDGLTRVNMRFTDAYTNEDGDAVISASGILNDGSDTLKVISADLSLNRISIIVNSFIEMDDAQAFLVNPKDGSILAHRDSSMISTRLSDSGDAFLKDVGAKVADGDYSLTKIDGNMTAFSEISGTDWILVSYIPTSIIYKDVNKVRTDMILVGLISVLILAVLIERVIHFTIRPIKELTSIITSMTDGDFTVEVKTKSNDEIGRMGRGVEKFVSTMRGMIASIYS
;
A
#
# COMPACT_ATOMS: atom_id res chain seq x y z
N MET A 1 34.40 11.05 47.22
CA MET A 1 34.39 11.72 45.90
C MET A 1 34.29 10.63 44.78
N LEU A 2 33.34 10.78 43.83
CA LEU A 2 33.26 9.87 42.67
C LEU A 2 34.53 10.03 41.83
N SER A 3 35.07 8.91 41.33
CA SER A 3 36.27 8.95 40.47
C SER A 3 35.98 9.63 39.14
N ILE A 4 36.99 10.22 38.48
CA ILE A 4 36.88 10.86 37.19
C ILE A 4 36.26 9.87 36.15
N LYS A 5 36.67 8.58 36.27
CA LYS A 5 36.07 7.46 35.49
C LYS A 5 34.55 7.41 35.64
N THR A 6 34.07 7.40 36.90
CA THR A 6 32.63 7.26 37.19
C THR A 6 31.85 8.51 36.71
N LYS A 7 32.47 9.71 36.81
CA LYS A 7 31.86 10.94 36.34
C LYS A 7 31.75 10.97 34.81
N LEU A 8 32.81 10.60 34.08
CA LEU A 8 32.80 10.53 32.61
C LEU A 8 31.81 9.52 32.09
N LEU A 9 31.85 8.28 32.58
CA LEU A 9 30.91 7.24 32.18
C LEU A 9 29.46 7.61 32.53
N GLY A 10 29.24 8.17 33.73
CA GLY A 10 27.91 8.53 34.22
C GLY A 10 27.30 9.76 33.51
N THR A 11 28.09 10.55 32.79
CA THR A 11 27.61 11.76 32.08
C THR A 11 27.52 11.52 30.57
N ILE A 12 28.60 11.00 29.97
CA ILE A 12 28.68 10.87 28.51
C ILE A 12 27.78 9.74 28.01
N LEU A 13 27.78 8.59 28.69
CA LEU A 13 27.04 7.41 28.23
C LEU A 13 25.52 7.60 28.25
N PRO A 14 24.89 8.10 29.34
CA PRO A 14 23.46 8.43 29.31
C PRO A 14 23.10 9.52 28.29
N LEU A 15 23.95 10.55 28.17
CA LEU A 15 23.71 11.61 27.17
C LEU A 15 23.69 11.04 25.75
N THR A 16 24.63 10.17 25.42
CA THR A 16 24.68 9.52 24.11
C THR A 16 23.47 8.61 23.87
N ILE A 17 23.05 7.84 24.87
CA ILE A 17 21.84 7.01 24.77
C ILE A 17 20.61 7.87 24.49
N ILE A 18 20.45 9.00 25.19
CA ILE A 18 19.34 9.92 24.98
C ILE A 18 19.39 10.48 23.55
N ILE A 19 20.55 10.92 23.07
CA ILE A 19 20.70 11.46 21.71
C ILE A 19 20.32 10.39 20.68
N VAL A 20 20.81 9.15 20.82
CA VAL A 20 20.49 8.05 19.90
C VAL A 20 18.99 7.77 19.90
N LEU A 21 18.35 7.71 21.08
CA LEU A 21 16.90 7.46 21.18
C LEU A 21 16.08 8.59 20.54
N VAL A 22 16.46 9.84 20.76
CA VAL A 22 15.79 11.03 20.17
C VAL A 22 15.93 11.01 18.64
N LEU A 23 17.15 10.80 18.13
CA LEU A 23 17.39 10.75 16.68
C LEU A 23 16.64 9.59 16.01
N THR A 24 16.64 8.40 16.63
CA THR A 24 15.90 7.24 16.13
C THR A 24 14.39 7.51 16.14
N GLY A 25 13.87 8.13 17.21
CA GLY A 25 12.45 8.51 17.30
C GLY A 25 12.05 9.51 16.22
N ILE A 26 12.80 10.59 16.06
CA ILE A 26 12.55 11.61 15.03
C ILE A 26 12.60 10.98 13.64
N SER A 27 13.64 10.21 13.33
CA SER A 27 13.80 9.54 12.04
C SER A 27 12.62 8.60 11.74
N TYR A 28 12.18 7.81 12.73
CA TYR A 28 11.01 6.93 12.59
C TYR A 28 9.74 7.70 12.26
N PHE A 29 9.45 8.79 12.99
CA PHE A 29 8.24 9.58 12.74
C PHE A 29 8.26 10.26 11.38
N ILE A 30 9.41 10.82 10.97
CA ILE A 30 9.57 11.44 9.65
C ILE A 30 9.41 10.39 8.55
N SER A 31 10.09 9.26 8.65
CA SER A 31 10.00 8.18 7.66
C SER A 31 8.57 7.64 7.54
N LYS A 32 7.89 7.44 8.68
CA LYS A 32 6.49 6.98 8.70
C LYS A 32 5.56 7.99 8.02
N SER A 33 5.74 9.29 8.26
CA SER A 33 4.95 10.35 7.63
C SER A 33 5.17 10.41 6.12
N ILE A 34 6.44 10.35 5.68
CA ILE A 34 6.79 10.38 4.25
C ILE A 34 6.21 9.15 3.54
N ILE A 35 6.40 7.96 4.08
CA ILE A 35 5.89 6.71 3.49
C ILE A 35 4.36 6.70 3.48
N SER A 36 3.68 7.19 4.54
CA SER A 36 2.21 7.31 4.53
C SER A 36 1.73 8.21 3.40
N SER A 37 2.28 9.42 3.29
CA SER A 37 1.90 10.37 2.25
C SER A 37 2.21 9.86 0.85
N TYR A 38 3.37 9.21 0.66
CA TYR A 38 3.73 8.61 -0.62
C TYR A 38 2.77 7.47 -1.00
N SER A 39 2.43 6.59 -0.05
CA SER A 39 1.52 5.47 -0.29
C SER A 39 0.08 5.96 -0.54
N GLU A 40 -0.37 7.02 0.14
CA GLU A 40 -1.67 7.66 -0.11
C GLU A 40 -1.75 8.22 -1.53
N ASN A 41 -0.73 8.94 -1.97
CA ASN A 41 -0.66 9.49 -3.33
C ASN A 41 -0.58 8.38 -4.38
N LEU A 42 0.24 7.34 -4.13
CA LEU A 42 0.38 6.22 -5.04
C LEU A 42 -0.92 5.43 -5.17
N LEU A 43 -1.60 5.15 -4.05
CA LEU A 43 -2.89 4.45 -4.06
C LEU A 43 -3.96 5.27 -4.78
N SER A 44 -4.01 6.61 -4.55
CA SER A 44 -4.93 7.50 -5.25
C SER A 44 -4.69 7.51 -6.76
N SER A 45 -3.43 7.61 -7.20
CA SER A 45 -3.09 7.58 -8.63
C SER A 45 -3.36 6.21 -9.25
N SER A 46 -3.06 5.14 -8.52
CA SER A 46 -3.30 3.77 -8.98
C SER A 46 -4.79 3.48 -9.16
N ILE A 47 -5.64 3.90 -8.21
CA ILE A 47 -7.09 3.68 -8.33
C ILE A 47 -7.71 4.53 -9.45
N GLU A 48 -7.23 5.76 -9.66
CA GLU A 48 -7.67 6.62 -10.76
C GLU A 48 -7.31 6.00 -12.12
N ASN A 49 -6.07 5.54 -12.30
CA ASN A 49 -5.65 4.83 -13.51
C ASN A 49 -6.49 3.57 -13.73
N GLN A 50 -6.67 2.75 -12.69
CA GLN A 50 -7.48 1.54 -12.74
C GLN A 50 -8.94 1.84 -13.11
N SER A 51 -9.53 2.90 -12.55
CA SER A 51 -10.88 3.36 -12.88
C SER A 51 -10.98 3.76 -14.36
N ASN A 52 -10.01 4.52 -14.87
CA ASN A 52 -9.95 4.94 -16.28
C ASN A 52 -9.82 3.74 -17.24
N GLU A 53 -9.02 2.75 -16.88
CA GLU A 53 -8.85 1.52 -17.68
C GLU A 53 -10.14 0.67 -17.72
N ILE A 54 -10.83 0.57 -16.56
CA ILE A 54 -12.13 -0.12 -16.50
C ILE A 54 -13.16 0.65 -17.34
N GLU A 55 -13.22 1.98 -17.23
CA GLU A 55 -14.10 2.82 -18.03
C GLU A 55 -13.82 2.67 -19.53
N ALA A 56 -12.55 2.69 -19.93
CA ALA A 56 -12.15 2.51 -21.33
C ALA A 56 -12.60 1.13 -21.85
N TRP A 57 -12.40 0.08 -21.06
CA TRP A 57 -12.81 -1.28 -21.38
C TRP A 57 -14.35 -1.41 -21.53
N LEU A 58 -15.12 -0.80 -20.60
CA LEU A 58 -16.59 -0.78 -20.69
C LEU A 58 -17.05 -0.03 -21.94
N ASN A 59 -16.48 1.14 -22.22
CA ASN A 59 -16.81 1.96 -23.37
C ASN A 59 -16.44 1.31 -24.69
N GLU A 60 -15.34 0.57 -24.77
CA GLU A 60 -14.96 -0.20 -25.97
C GLU A 60 -16.03 -1.26 -26.30
N ASN A 61 -16.44 -2.07 -25.32
CA ASN A 61 -17.48 -3.07 -25.50
C ASN A 61 -18.82 -2.41 -25.88
N LEU A 62 -19.23 -1.38 -25.13
CA LEU A 62 -20.48 -0.68 -25.40
C LEU A 62 -20.51 -0.04 -26.81
N SER A 63 -19.38 0.54 -27.23
CA SER A 63 -19.24 1.14 -28.57
C SER A 63 -19.36 0.11 -29.67
N SER A 64 -18.77 -1.07 -29.50
CA SER A 64 -18.91 -2.20 -30.41
C SER A 64 -20.38 -2.61 -30.61
N PHE A 65 -21.10 -2.75 -29.48
CA PHE A 65 -22.53 -3.09 -29.52
C PHE A 65 -23.39 -1.99 -30.13
N GLN A 66 -23.10 -0.74 -29.81
CA GLN A 66 -23.81 0.41 -30.35
C GLN A 66 -23.62 0.56 -31.86
N VAL A 67 -22.43 0.23 -32.39
CA VAL A 67 -22.15 0.18 -33.84
C VAL A 67 -22.99 -0.92 -34.52
N ALA A 68 -23.02 -2.10 -33.94
CA ALA A 68 -23.84 -3.19 -34.47
C ALA A 68 -25.33 -2.83 -34.50
N LYS A 69 -25.87 -2.33 -33.39
CA LYS A 69 -27.24 -1.83 -33.28
C LYS A 69 -27.54 -0.82 -34.38
N LYS A 70 -26.69 0.19 -34.53
CA LYS A 70 -26.85 1.26 -35.52
C LYS A 70 -26.77 0.73 -36.94
N THR A 71 -25.92 -0.25 -37.21
CA THR A 71 -25.83 -0.93 -38.50
C THR A 71 -27.16 -1.63 -38.85
N ILE A 72 -27.71 -2.41 -37.89
CA ILE A 72 -29.01 -3.09 -38.08
C ILE A 72 -30.13 -2.05 -38.34
N GLU A 73 -30.19 -0.98 -37.57
CA GLU A 73 -31.19 0.07 -37.72
C GLU A 73 -31.12 0.78 -39.08
N GLN A 74 -29.91 0.98 -39.63
CA GLN A 74 -29.70 1.66 -40.90
C GLN A 74 -29.91 0.73 -42.11
N THR A 75 -29.43 -0.51 -42.03
CA THR A 75 -29.49 -1.46 -43.15
C THR A 75 -30.81 -2.19 -43.24
N LYS A 76 -31.54 -2.29 -42.11
CA LYS A 76 -32.81 -3.02 -42.00
C LYS A 76 -32.70 -4.40 -42.65
N PRO A 77 -31.77 -5.27 -42.20
CA PRO A 77 -31.48 -6.53 -42.82
C PRO A 77 -32.69 -7.45 -42.76
N ASP A 78 -32.82 -8.33 -43.76
CA ASP A 78 -33.71 -9.47 -43.65
C ASP A 78 -33.22 -10.50 -42.60
N ASP A 79 -34.02 -11.49 -42.26
CA ASP A 79 -33.69 -12.46 -41.18
C ASP A 79 -32.35 -13.15 -41.43
N ALA A 80 -32.00 -13.47 -42.68
CA ALA A 80 -30.76 -14.15 -43.03
C ALA A 80 -29.55 -13.26 -42.84
N ALA A 81 -29.65 -12.01 -43.27
CA ALA A 81 -28.60 -10.98 -43.09
C ALA A 81 -28.46 -10.59 -41.59
N LEU A 82 -29.58 -10.46 -40.87
CA LEU A 82 -29.55 -10.24 -39.42
C LEU A 82 -28.81 -11.35 -38.69
N LYS A 83 -29.15 -12.60 -39.00
CA LYS A 83 -28.49 -13.77 -38.45
C LYS A 83 -26.98 -13.76 -38.70
N GLN A 84 -26.56 -13.38 -39.91
CA GLN A 84 -25.16 -13.29 -40.28
C GLN A 84 -24.45 -12.20 -39.45
N ILE A 85 -25.10 -11.06 -39.15
CA ILE A 85 -24.55 -10.03 -38.27
C ILE A 85 -24.35 -10.59 -36.84
N LEU A 86 -25.37 -11.24 -36.26
CA LEU A 86 -25.30 -11.82 -34.93
C LEU A 86 -24.20 -12.90 -34.84
N ASN A 87 -24.09 -13.77 -35.86
CA ASN A 87 -23.04 -14.80 -35.96
C ASN A 87 -21.63 -14.17 -35.95
N GLY A 88 -21.46 -12.98 -36.52
CA GLY A 88 -20.19 -12.26 -36.53
C GLY A 88 -19.76 -11.74 -35.15
N TYR A 89 -20.68 -11.59 -34.19
CA TYR A 89 -20.39 -11.20 -32.83
C TYR A 89 -20.26 -12.38 -31.85
N CYS A 90 -20.85 -13.52 -32.14
CA CYS A 90 -20.75 -14.72 -31.31
C CYS A 90 -19.34 -15.32 -31.38
N GLY A 91 -18.72 -15.52 -30.22
CA GLY A 91 -17.35 -16.02 -30.13
C GLY A 91 -16.27 -15.03 -30.60
N PHE A 92 -16.65 -13.79 -30.98
CA PHE A 92 -15.70 -12.79 -31.42
C PHE A 92 -14.81 -12.27 -30.28
N ASN A 93 -15.38 -12.16 -29.08
CA ASN A 93 -14.68 -11.62 -27.92
C ASN A 93 -15.06 -12.41 -26.66
N ASP A 94 -14.07 -12.82 -25.89
CA ASP A 94 -14.26 -13.55 -24.63
C ASP A 94 -15.06 -12.77 -23.57
N ASN A 95 -15.19 -11.45 -23.71
CA ASN A 95 -15.97 -10.64 -22.77
C ASN A 95 -17.48 -10.85 -22.92
N TYR A 96 -17.91 -11.20 -24.14
CA TYR A 96 -19.30 -11.47 -24.52
C TYR A 96 -19.38 -12.68 -25.47
N PRO A 97 -19.14 -13.90 -24.99
CA PRO A 97 -18.98 -15.08 -25.83
C PRO A 97 -20.24 -15.39 -26.65
N ASP A 98 -21.43 -15.10 -26.11
CA ASP A 98 -22.71 -15.31 -26.79
C ASP A 98 -23.04 -14.24 -27.86
N GLY A 99 -22.23 -13.16 -27.90
CA GLY A 99 -22.42 -12.04 -28.80
C GLY A 99 -23.65 -11.20 -28.48
N LEU A 100 -24.26 -10.71 -29.56
CA LEU A 100 -25.49 -9.92 -29.49
C LEU A 100 -26.71 -10.84 -29.67
N TYR A 101 -27.81 -10.48 -29.00
CA TYR A 101 -29.10 -11.14 -29.12
C TYR A 101 -30.24 -10.10 -29.08
N ILE A 102 -31.39 -10.48 -29.63
CA ILE A 102 -32.53 -9.58 -29.80
C ILE A 102 -33.76 -10.32 -29.32
N ALA A 103 -34.68 -9.64 -28.62
CA ALA A 103 -36.02 -10.16 -28.42
C ALA A 103 -37.07 -9.12 -28.83
N ASP A 104 -38.22 -9.66 -29.28
CA ASP A 104 -39.39 -8.85 -29.57
C ASP A 104 -40.41 -8.83 -28.41
N GLU A 105 -41.46 -8.03 -28.56
CA GLU A 105 -42.52 -7.90 -27.56
C GLU A 105 -43.38 -9.18 -27.42
N ASN A 106 -43.28 -10.13 -28.33
CA ASN A 106 -43.97 -11.40 -28.28
C ASN A 106 -43.15 -12.50 -27.57
N GLY A 107 -41.93 -12.14 -27.06
CA GLY A 107 -41.03 -13.07 -26.41
C GLY A 107 -40.19 -13.93 -27.38
N THR A 108 -40.13 -13.58 -28.67
CA THR A 108 -39.27 -14.27 -29.61
C THR A 108 -37.81 -13.85 -29.41
N LEU A 109 -36.96 -14.80 -29.02
CA LEU A 109 -35.51 -14.58 -28.86
C LEU A 109 -34.78 -14.94 -30.17
N ILE A 110 -33.98 -14.00 -30.68
CA ILE A 110 -33.14 -14.14 -31.87
C ILE A 110 -31.68 -14.07 -31.43
N THR A 111 -30.92 -15.15 -31.60
CA THR A 111 -29.51 -15.26 -31.22
C THR A 111 -28.65 -15.68 -32.41
N ALA A 112 -27.34 -15.68 -32.30
CA ALA A 112 -26.44 -16.36 -33.22
C ALA A 112 -26.67 -17.90 -33.23
N ASP A 113 -26.20 -18.58 -34.26
CA ASP A 113 -26.39 -20.04 -34.41
C ASP A 113 -25.62 -20.81 -33.32
N ASP A 114 -24.43 -20.38 -32.97
CA ASP A 114 -23.56 -21.01 -32.00
C ASP A 114 -23.67 -20.37 -30.58
N SER A 115 -24.62 -19.48 -30.38
CA SER A 115 -24.83 -18.83 -29.04
C SER A 115 -25.45 -19.83 -28.08
N SER A 116 -24.92 -19.85 -26.86
CA SER A 116 -25.50 -20.62 -25.74
C SER A 116 -26.62 -19.86 -25.00
N LYS A 117 -26.86 -18.60 -25.36
CA LYS A 117 -27.86 -17.76 -24.71
C LYS A 117 -29.26 -18.35 -24.75
N LYS A 118 -29.82 -18.53 -23.56
CA LYS A 118 -31.20 -18.96 -23.33
C LYS A 118 -31.93 -17.91 -22.55
N ASP A 119 -33.18 -17.70 -22.86
CA ASP A 119 -34.11 -16.91 -22.10
C ASP A 119 -35.54 -17.38 -22.45
N SER A 120 -36.18 -18.04 -21.53
CA SER A 120 -37.48 -18.67 -21.75
C SER A 120 -38.62 -17.66 -21.75
N ASP A 121 -38.42 -16.48 -21.11
CA ASP A 121 -39.32 -15.32 -21.11
C ASP A 121 -38.53 -14.01 -21.17
N PRO A 122 -37.98 -13.68 -22.36
CA PRO A 122 -37.15 -12.49 -22.53
C PRO A 122 -37.86 -11.21 -22.09
N THR A 123 -39.17 -11.11 -22.23
CA THR A 123 -39.93 -9.90 -21.90
C THR A 123 -40.02 -9.62 -20.41
N SER A 124 -39.80 -10.62 -19.57
CA SER A 124 -39.73 -10.46 -18.12
C SER A 124 -38.31 -10.17 -17.62
N SER A 125 -37.30 -10.38 -18.45
CA SER A 125 -35.89 -10.23 -18.09
C SER A 125 -35.48 -8.78 -17.83
N VAL A 126 -34.44 -8.60 -17.00
CA VAL A 126 -33.92 -7.27 -16.64
C VAL A 126 -33.43 -6.51 -17.86
N TRP A 127 -32.64 -7.19 -18.71
CA TRP A 127 -32.06 -6.59 -19.91
C TRP A 127 -33.14 -6.10 -20.90
N TYR A 128 -34.25 -6.79 -21.05
CA TYR A 128 -35.33 -6.41 -21.96
C TYR A 128 -36.09 -5.17 -21.40
N LYS A 129 -36.50 -5.22 -20.12
CA LYS A 129 -37.21 -4.12 -19.47
C LYS A 129 -36.40 -2.84 -19.48
N ASP A 130 -35.12 -2.93 -19.11
CA ASP A 130 -34.21 -1.80 -19.14
C ASP A 130 -33.97 -1.27 -20.55
N GLY A 131 -33.78 -2.17 -21.51
CA GLY A 131 -33.58 -1.85 -22.92
C GLY A 131 -34.74 -1.06 -23.52
N LEU A 132 -36.00 -1.35 -23.16
CA LEU A 132 -37.15 -0.61 -23.59
C LEU A 132 -37.17 0.85 -23.16
N THR A 133 -36.45 1.21 -22.12
CA THR A 133 -36.36 2.59 -21.60
C THR A 133 -35.23 3.42 -22.23
N ARG A 134 -34.41 2.81 -23.12
CA ARG A 134 -33.15 3.40 -23.59
C ARG A 134 -33.04 3.37 -25.11
N VAL A 135 -32.88 4.57 -25.70
CA VAL A 135 -32.62 4.69 -27.15
C VAL A 135 -31.21 4.22 -27.50
N ASN A 136 -30.21 4.60 -26.71
CA ASN A 136 -28.84 4.13 -26.82
C ASN A 136 -28.61 2.99 -25.85
N MET A 137 -27.77 2.03 -26.22
CA MET A 137 -27.40 0.93 -25.33
C MET A 137 -26.67 1.47 -24.10
N ARG A 138 -27.00 0.93 -22.93
CA ARG A 138 -26.35 1.19 -21.63
C ARG A 138 -26.32 -0.08 -20.84
N PHE A 139 -25.40 -0.17 -19.88
CA PHE A 139 -25.35 -1.30 -18.99
C PHE A 139 -26.53 -1.27 -18.00
N THR A 140 -27.08 -2.46 -17.71
CA THR A 140 -28.06 -2.69 -16.65
C THR A 140 -27.38 -2.72 -15.29
N ASP A 141 -28.16 -2.72 -14.22
CA ASP A 141 -27.67 -3.23 -12.94
C ASP A 141 -27.33 -4.71 -13.05
N ALA A 142 -26.49 -5.21 -12.14
CA ALA A 142 -26.12 -6.65 -12.14
C ALA A 142 -27.33 -7.52 -11.78
N TYR A 143 -27.45 -8.65 -12.45
CA TYR A 143 -28.49 -9.63 -12.17
C TYR A 143 -27.99 -11.05 -12.48
N THR A 144 -28.74 -12.06 -12.04
CA THR A 144 -28.48 -13.46 -12.40
C THR A 144 -29.32 -13.81 -13.62
N ASN A 145 -28.67 -14.30 -14.69
CA ASN A 145 -29.36 -14.74 -15.90
C ASN A 145 -30.03 -16.12 -15.70
N GLU A 146 -30.72 -16.64 -16.72
CA GLU A 146 -31.42 -17.93 -16.63
C GLU A 146 -30.45 -19.09 -16.45
N ASP A 147 -29.22 -18.99 -16.93
CA ASP A 147 -28.17 -20.01 -16.79
C ASP A 147 -27.54 -20.02 -15.38
N GLY A 148 -27.89 -19.03 -14.52
CA GLY A 148 -27.40 -18.91 -13.16
C GLY A 148 -26.12 -18.06 -13.05
N ASP A 149 -25.68 -17.45 -14.15
CA ASP A 149 -24.50 -16.58 -14.16
C ASP A 149 -24.84 -15.16 -13.74
N ALA A 150 -23.93 -14.56 -12.94
CA ALA A 150 -24.02 -13.15 -12.59
C ALA A 150 -23.48 -12.30 -13.75
N VAL A 151 -24.33 -11.43 -14.29
CA VAL A 151 -24.04 -10.63 -15.50
C VAL A 151 -24.51 -9.18 -15.34
N ILE A 152 -23.95 -8.32 -16.19
CA ILE A 152 -24.56 -7.06 -16.62
C ILE A 152 -24.83 -7.16 -18.10
N SER A 153 -25.88 -6.48 -18.58
CA SER A 153 -26.21 -6.47 -20.01
C SER A 153 -26.13 -5.07 -20.57
N ALA A 154 -25.48 -4.91 -21.70
CA ALA A 154 -25.63 -3.70 -22.50
C ALA A 154 -26.90 -3.83 -23.34
N SER A 155 -27.94 -3.03 -23.07
CA SER A 155 -29.23 -3.16 -23.72
C SER A 155 -29.79 -1.81 -24.20
N GLY A 156 -30.63 -1.87 -25.25
CA GLY A 156 -31.32 -0.73 -25.77
C GLY A 156 -32.39 -1.10 -26.79
N ILE A 157 -33.38 -0.23 -26.99
CA ILE A 157 -34.43 -0.42 -27.99
C ILE A 157 -33.83 -0.51 -29.40
N LEU A 158 -34.28 -1.43 -30.19
CA LEU A 158 -33.84 -1.62 -31.60
C LEU A 158 -34.93 -1.13 -32.54
N ASN A 159 -34.63 -0.12 -33.33
CA ASN A 159 -35.54 0.40 -34.36
C ASN A 159 -35.10 -0.08 -35.76
N ASP A 160 -35.45 -1.32 -36.09
CA ASP A 160 -35.15 -1.91 -37.41
C ASP A 160 -36.18 -1.62 -38.47
N GLY A 161 -37.21 -0.83 -38.12
CA GLY A 161 -38.32 -0.43 -39.04
C GLY A 161 -39.42 -1.47 -39.13
N SER A 162 -39.40 -2.51 -38.29
CA SER A 162 -40.55 -3.41 -38.11
C SER A 162 -41.64 -2.78 -37.26
N ASP A 163 -42.86 -3.32 -37.32
CA ASP A 163 -43.99 -2.85 -36.49
C ASP A 163 -43.92 -3.41 -35.04
N THR A 164 -43.00 -4.34 -34.78
CA THR A 164 -42.81 -4.96 -33.45
C THR A 164 -41.75 -4.24 -32.65
N LEU A 165 -41.99 -4.09 -31.35
CA LEU A 165 -41.02 -3.51 -30.42
C LEU A 165 -39.92 -4.52 -30.14
N LYS A 166 -38.68 -4.14 -30.34
CA LYS A 166 -37.50 -5.01 -30.15
C LYS A 166 -36.47 -4.37 -29.23
N VAL A 167 -35.78 -5.20 -28.49
CA VAL A 167 -34.59 -4.84 -27.70
C VAL A 167 -33.41 -5.67 -28.16
N ILE A 168 -32.27 -5.02 -28.36
CA ILE A 168 -30.99 -5.66 -28.59
C ILE A 168 -30.13 -5.59 -27.35
N SER A 169 -29.41 -6.67 -27.06
CA SER A 169 -28.59 -6.79 -25.86
C SER A 169 -27.35 -7.64 -26.07
N ALA A 170 -26.38 -7.49 -25.16
CA ALA A 170 -25.22 -8.37 -25.01
C ALA A 170 -24.87 -8.46 -23.51
N ASP A 171 -24.52 -9.66 -23.03
CA ASP A 171 -24.15 -9.90 -21.66
C ASP A 171 -22.63 -9.85 -21.46
N LEU A 172 -22.21 -9.24 -20.35
CA LEU A 172 -20.84 -9.31 -19.83
C LEU A 172 -20.87 -9.99 -18.47
N SER A 173 -20.08 -11.06 -18.32
CA SER A 173 -20.01 -11.80 -17.05
C SER A 173 -19.29 -11.01 -15.98
N LEU A 174 -19.84 -10.97 -14.74
CA LEU A 174 -19.19 -10.36 -13.57
C LEU A 174 -17.88 -11.09 -13.21
N ASN A 175 -17.77 -12.39 -13.46
CA ASN A 175 -16.52 -13.12 -13.31
C ASN A 175 -15.44 -12.54 -14.25
N ARG A 176 -15.80 -12.22 -15.50
CA ARG A 176 -14.88 -11.59 -16.45
C ARG A 176 -14.49 -10.18 -16.01
N ILE A 177 -15.46 -9.39 -15.57
CA ILE A 177 -15.22 -8.06 -15.01
C ILE A 177 -14.24 -8.14 -13.81
N SER A 178 -14.38 -9.18 -12.96
CA SER A 178 -13.45 -9.41 -11.84
C SER A 178 -12.03 -9.66 -12.29
N ILE A 179 -11.82 -10.42 -13.38
CA ILE A 179 -10.49 -10.62 -13.96
C ILE A 179 -9.91 -9.28 -14.44
N ILE A 180 -10.71 -8.50 -15.15
CA ILE A 180 -10.30 -7.19 -15.69
C ILE A 180 -9.96 -6.22 -14.54
N VAL A 181 -10.83 -6.09 -13.54
CA VAL A 181 -10.58 -5.24 -12.36
C VAL A 181 -9.26 -5.60 -11.68
N ASN A 182 -8.99 -6.90 -11.49
CA ASN A 182 -7.77 -7.33 -10.84
C ASN A 182 -6.52 -7.23 -11.73
N SER A 183 -6.67 -7.22 -13.07
CA SER A 183 -5.54 -7.09 -14.00
C SER A 183 -4.96 -5.67 -14.05
N PHE A 184 -5.73 -4.66 -13.68
CA PHE A 184 -5.31 -3.25 -13.68
C PHE A 184 -4.72 -2.77 -12.34
N ILE A 185 -4.47 -3.67 -11.39
CA ILE A 185 -3.81 -3.31 -10.13
C ILE A 185 -2.32 -3.09 -10.40
N GLU A 186 -1.88 -1.83 -10.30
CA GLU A 186 -0.48 -1.43 -10.53
C GLU A 186 0.38 -1.50 -9.27
N MET A 187 -0.25 -1.38 -8.10
CA MET A 187 0.45 -1.32 -6.82
C MET A 187 0.61 -2.74 -6.23
N ASP A 188 1.85 -3.18 -6.02
CA ASP A 188 2.15 -4.46 -5.39
C ASP A 188 1.43 -4.60 -4.04
N ASP A 189 0.89 -5.78 -3.77
CA ASP A 189 0.14 -6.11 -2.55
C ASP A 189 -1.18 -5.34 -2.35
N ALA A 190 -1.59 -4.45 -3.26
CA ALA A 190 -2.90 -3.86 -3.24
C ALA A 190 -3.97 -4.86 -3.71
N GLN A 191 -5.19 -4.65 -3.29
CA GLN A 191 -6.36 -5.41 -3.72
C GLN A 191 -7.45 -4.44 -4.14
N ALA A 192 -8.30 -4.87 -5.07
CA ALA A 192 -9.42 -4.07 -5.53
C ALA A 192 -10.68 -4.92 -5.72
N PHE A 193 -11.82 -4.28 -5.56
CA PHE A 193 -13.13 -4.83 -5.87
C PHE A 193 -14.10 -3.74 -6.30
N LEU A 194 -15.16 -4.12 -7.00
CA LEU A 194 -16.15 -3.22 -7.54
C LEU A 194 -17.48 -3.39 -6.81
N VAL A 195 -18.15 -2.30 -6.50
CA VAL A 195 -19.39 -2.27 -5.70
C VAL A 195 -20.47 -1.50 -6.42
N ASN A 196 -21.70 -1.99 -6.35
CA ASN A 196 -22.91 -1.22 -6.67
C ASN A 196 -23.34 -0.42 -5.42
N PRO A 197 -23.27 0.92 -5.43
CA PRO A 197 -23.62 1.72 -4.26
C PRO A 197 -25.13 1.71 -3.93
N LYS A 198 -26.01 1.32 -4.88
CA LYS A 198 -27.45 1.30 -4.65
C LYS A 198 -27.88 0.27 -3.63
N ASP A 199 -27.24 -0.90 -3.62
CA ASP A 199 -27.61 -2.03 -2.76
C ASP A 199 -26.42 -2.63 -1.99
N GLY A 200 -25.20 -2.10 -2.20
CA GLY A 200 -23.97 -2.56 -1.57
C GLY A 200 -23.48 -3.93 -2.09
N SER A 201 -23.97 -4.40 -3.23
CA SER A 201 -23.55 -5.68 -3.82
C SER A 201 -22.16 -5.58 -4.44
N ILE A 202 -21.37 -6.62 -4.28
CA ILE A 202 -20.03 -6.75 -4.89
C ILE A 202 -20.20 -7.22 -6.33
N LEU A 203 -19.72 -6.41 -7.28
CA LEU A 203 -19.80 -6.69 -8.72
C LEU A 203 -18.56 -7.42 -9.24
N ALA A 204 -17.41 -7.13 -8.64
CA ALA A 204 -16.15 -7.77 -8.99
C ALA A 204 -15.30 -7.94 -7.75
N HIS A 205 -14.70 -9.09 -7.58
CA HIS A 205 -13.83 -9.42 -6.46
C HIS A 205 -12.86 -10.54 -6.86
N ARG A 206 -11.66 -10.57 -6.26
CA ARG A 206 -10.66 -11.62 -6.51
C ARG A 206 -11.17 -13.01 -6.13
N ASP A 207 -11.93 -13.10 -5.05
CA ASP A 207 -12.65 -14.30 -4.66
C ASP A 207 -14.04 -14.28 -5.29
N SER A 208 -14.29 -15.17 -6.25
CA SER A 208 -15.56 -15.24 -6.98
C SER A 208 -16.77 -15.56 -6.08
N SER A 209 -16.55 -16.18 -4.91
CA SER A 209 -17.64 -16.45 -3.96
C SER A 209 -18.22 -15.18 -3.33
N MET A 210 -17.50 -14.06 -3.40
CA MET A 210 -17.94 -12.77 -2.93
C MET A 210 -18.82 -12.02 -3.92
N ILE A 211 -18.79 -12.40 -5.21
CA ILE A 211 -19.56 -11.72 -6.26
C ILE A 211 -21.08 -11.91 -5.98
N SER A 212 -21.84 -10.86 -6.17
CA SER A 212 -23.26 -10.75 -5.86
C SER A 212 -23.63 -10.83 -4.37
N THR A 213 -22.64 -10.92 -3.46
CA THR A 213 -22.91 -10.76 -2.03
C THR A 213 -22.93 -9.28 -1.64
N ARG A 214 -23.58 -8.94 -0.52
CA ARG A 214 -23.64 -7.57 -0.03
C ARG A 214 -22.54 -7.33 1.00
N LEU A 215 -21.92 -6.14 0.95
CA LEU A 215 -20.93 -5.71 1.93
C LEU A 215 -21.49 -5.75 3.37
N SER A 216 -22.76 -5.33 3.57
CA SER A 216 -23.43 -5.34 4.86
C SER A 216 -23.54 -6.72 5.50
N ASP A 217 -23.66 -7.77 4.69
CA ASP A 217 -23.92 -9.15 5.11
C ASP A 217 -22.61 -9.93 5.34
N SER A 218 -21.46 -9.32 4.98
CA SER A 218 -20.15 -9.93 5.16
C SER A 218 -19.85 -10.23 6.63
N GLY A 219 -19.12 -11.30 6.90
CA GLY A 219 -18.52 -11.56 8.22
C GLY A 219 -17.29 -10.71 8.51
N ASP A 220 -16.72 -10.05 7.49
CA ASP A 220 -15.51 -9.25 7.55
C ASP A 220 -15.83 -7.81 8.00
N ALA A 221 -15.14 -7.32 9.05
CA ALA A 221 -15.34 -5.97 9.58
C ALA A 221 -14.92 -4.89 8.56
N PHE A 222 -13.83 -5.12 7.83
CA PHE A 222 -13.36 -4.21 6.78
C PHE A 222 -14.44 -3.99 5.71
N LEU A 223 -15.02 -5.07 5.18
CA LEU A 223 -16.04 -4.99 4.14
C LEU A 223 -17.32 -4.29 4.63
N LYS A 224 -17.73 -4.52 5.89
CA LYS A 224 -18.86 -3.79 6.49
C LYS A 224 -18.61 -2.29 6.60
N ASP A 225 -17.42 -1.91 7.07
CA ASP A 225 -17.07 -0.49 7.24
C ASP A 225 -16.94 0.20 5.88
N VAL A 226 -16.40 -0.51 4.85
CA VAL A 226 -16.44 -0.03 3.46
C VAL A 226 -17.86 0.15 2.98
N GLY A 227 -18.75 -0.81 3.25
CA GLY A 227 -20.16 -0.73 2.89
C GLY A 227 -20.87 0.48 3.51
N ALA A 228 -20.57 0.80 4.77
CA ALA A 228 -21.10 1.99 5.43
C ALA A 228 -20.64 3.27 4.74
N LYS A 229 -19.34 3.38 4.39
CA LYS A 229 -18.81 4.53 3.66
C LYS A 229 -19.42 4.69 2.27
N VAL A 230 -19.57 3.59 1.54
CA VAL A 230 -20.22 3.61 0.22
C VAL A 230 -21.68 4.08 0.33
N ALA A 231 -22.42 3.60 1.34
CA ALA A 231 -23.80 4.02 1.57
C ALA A 231 -23.94 5.50 1.97
N ASP A 232 -22.95 6.05 2.69
CA ASP A 232 -22.87 7.46 3.07
C ASP A 232 -22.39 8.38 1.91
N GLY A 233 -21.93 7.81 0.79
CA GLY A 233 -21.33 8.56 -0.32
C GLY A 233 -19.99 9.21 0.03
N ASP A 234 -19.29 8.72 1.06
CA ASP A 234 -17.98 9.23 1.48
C ASP A 234 -16.85 8.43 0.80
N TYR A 235 -16.37 8.93 -0.32
CA TYR A 235 -15.30 8.33 -1.13
C TYR A 235 -13.92 8.91 -0.82
N SER A 236 -13.75 9.55 0.33
CA SER A 236 -12.45 10.05 0.77
C SER A 236 -11.47 8.91 1.05
N LEU A 237 -10.19 9.08 0.64
CA LEU A 237 -9.13 8.16 1.02
C LEU A 237 -8.99 8.14 2.54
N THR A 238 -9.04 6.95 3.13
CA THR A 238 -9.07 6.80 4.58
C THR A 238 -8.50 5.45 5.03
N LYS A 239 -8.27 5.32 6.34
CA LYS A 239 -7.89 4.04 6.93
C LYS A 239 -9.11 3.36 7.50
N ILE A 240 -9.39 2.15 7.01
CA ILE A 240 -10.49 1.30 7.45
C ILE A 240 -9.90 -0.03 7.93
N ASP A 241 -10.16 -0.42 9.15
CA ASP A 241 -9.75 -1.70 9.76
C ASP A 241 -8.30 -2.11 9.42
N GLY A 242 -7.35 -1.18 9.61
CA GLY A 242 -5.94 -1.41 9.36
C GLY A 242 -5.51 -1.40 7.88
N ASN A 243 -6.42 -1.11 6.95
CA ASN A 243 -6.13 -0.95 5.53
C ASN A 243 -6.20 0.54 5.13
N MET A 244 -5.27 0.99 4.30
CA MET A 244 -5.38 2.25 3.58
C MET A 244 -6.29 1.99 2.38
N THR A 245 -7.41 2.72 2.30
CA THR A 245 -8.50 2.44 1.36
C THR A 245 -8.81 3.69 0.55
N ALA A 246 -8.87 3.54 -0.77
CA ALA A 246 -9.25 4.57 -1.73
C ALA A 246 -10.49 4.14 -2.50
N PHE A 247 -11.26 5.11 -2.98
CA PHE A 247 -12.49 4.92 -3.73
C PHE A 247 -12.41 5.72 -5.02
N SER A 248 -12.99 5.20 -6.11
CA SER A 248 -13.15 5.92 -7.37
C SER A 248 -14.46 5.54 -8.04
N GLU A 249 -15.18 6.52 -8.55
CA GLU A 249 -16.37 6.30 -9.36
C GLU A 249 -15.96 5.85 -10.77
N ILE A 250 -16.69 4.90 -11.36
CA ILE A 250 -16.51 4.49 -12.75
C ILE A 250 -17.47 5.29 -13.62
N SER A 251 -16.95 6.21 -14.42
CA SER A 251 -17.75 7.06 -15.29
C SER A 251 -18.67 6.25 -16.23
N GLY A 252 -19.87 6.73 -16.44
CA GLY A 252 -20.87 6.04 -17.26
C GLY A 252 -21.61 4.89 -16.57
N THR A 253 -21.26 4.61 -15.32
CA THR A 253 -21.96 3.68 -14.42
C THR A 253 -22.22 4.35 -13.07
N ASP A 254 -22.95 3.67 -12.17
CA ASP A 254 -23.08 4.10 -10.76
C ASP A 254 -22.07 3.35 -9.88
N TRP A 255 -21.10 2.64 -10.44
CA TRP A 255 -20.23 1.72 -9.71
C TRP A 255 -19.08 2.43 -9.02
N ILE A 256 -18.70 1.89 -7.86
CA ILE A 256 -17.56 2.37 -7.07
C ILE A 256 -16.47 1.32 -7.09
N LEU A 257 -15.30 1.69 -7.56
CA LEU A 257 -14.08 0.93 -7.39
C LEU A 257 -13.51 1.20 -6.02
N VAL A 258 -13.21 0.16 -5.28
CA VAL A 258 -12.54 0.21 -3.98
C VAL A 258 -11.18 -0.45 -4.12
N SER A 259 -10.10 0.28 -3.82
CA SER A 259 -8.75 -0.28 -3.78
C SER A 259 -8.16 -0.08 -2.39
N TYR A 260 -7.48 -1.10 -1.85
CA TYR A 260 -6.94 -1.05 -0.51
C TYR A 260 -5.62 -1.81 -0.39
N ILE A 261 -4.82 -1.39 0.59
CA ILE A 261 -3.57 -2.05 0.95
C ILE A 261 -3.42 -2.10 2.48
N PRO A 262 -3.03 -3.24 3.06
CA PRO A 262 -2.77 -3.34 4.49
C PRO A 262 -1.66 -2.37 4.93
N THR A 263 -1.93 -1.57 5.96
CA THR A 263 -0.93 -0.62 6.50
C THR A 263 0.30 -1.33 7.08
N SER A 264 0.16 -2.59 7.48
CA SER A 264 1.28 -3.44 7.90
C SER A 264 2.30 -3.67 6.78
N ILE A 265 1.84 -3.77 5.53
CA ILE A 265 2.69 -3.89 4.34
C ILE A 265 3.37 -2.55 4.07
N ILE A 266 2.61 -1.46 4.05
CA ILE A 266 3.13 -0.09 3.83
C ILE A 266 4.28 0.23 4.81
N TYR A 267 4.13 -0.12 6.10
CA TYR A 267 5.12 0.22 7.12
C TYR A 267 6.16 -0.88 7.39
N LYS A 268 6.15 -1.97 6.64
CA LYS A 268 7.10 -3.10 6.82
C LYS A 268 8.55 -2.63 6.78
N ASP A 269 8.91 -1.87 5.77
CA ASP A 269 10.28 -1.38 5.60
C ASP A 269 10.64 -0.28 6.61
N VAL A 270 9.69 0.59 6.97
CA VAL A 270 9.88 1.58 8.03
C VAL A 270 10.17 0.90 9.37
N ASN A 271 9.44 -0.16 9.70
CA ASN A 271 9.65 -0.93 10.93
C ASN A 271 11.00 -1.67 10.92
N LYS A 272 11.43 -2.18 9.77
CA LYS A 272 12.75 -2.79 9.59
C LYS A 272 13.86 -1.75 9.82
N VAL A 273 13.78 -0.59 9.15
CA VAL A 273 14.75 0.50 9.33
C VAL A 273 14.82 0.93 10.79
N ARG A 274 13.67 1.05 11.50
CA ARG A 274 13.67 1.34 12.94
C ARG A 274 14.47 0.32 13.75
N THR A 275 14.28 -0.96 13.46
CA THR A 275 14.99 -2.04 14.18
C THR A 275 16.49 -1.98 13.91
N ASP A 276 16.89 -1.76 12.66
CA ASP A 276 18.28 -1.64 12.26
C ASP A 276 18.94 -0.41 12.91
N MET A 277 18.24 0.73 13.00
CA MET A 277 18.73 1.94 13.68
C MET A 277 18.94 1.71 15.17
N ILE A 278 18.03 0.99 15.86
CA ILE A 278 18.19 0.63 17.26
C ILE A 278 19.44 -0.25 17.44
N LEU A 279 19.64 -1.23 16.57
CA LEU A 279 20.79 -2.13 16.63
C LEU A 279 22.12 -1.37 16.42
N VAL A 280 22.18 -0.50 15.39
CA VAL A 280 23.34 0.38 15.14
C VAL A 280 23.59 1.30 16.34
N GLY A 281 22.52 1.85 16.94
CA GLY A 281 22.61 2.68 18.13
C GLY A 281 23.23 1.92 19.32
N LEU A 282 22.80 0.70 19.58
CA LEU A 282 23.35 -0.15 20.64
C LEU A 282 24.85 -0.45 20.41
N ILE A 283 25.22 -0.80 19.16
CA ILE A 283 26.61 -1.04 18.80
C ILE A 283 27.45 0.23 19.03
N SER A 284 26.92 1.40 18.62
CA SER A 284 27.61 2.69 18.78
C SER A 284 27.85 3.02 20.26
N VAL A 285 26.88 2.79 21.12
CA VAL A 285 27.01 2.99 22.58
C VAL A 285 28.09 2.04 23.15
N LEU A 286 28.14 0.81 22.71
CA LEU A 286 29.11 -0.19 23.16
C LEU A 286 30.53 0.22 22.71
N ILE A 287 30.71 0.65 21.46
CA ILE A 287 31.99 1.17 20.95
C ILE A 287 32.44 2.38 21.77
N LEU A 288 31.51 3.30 22.04
CA LEU A 288 31.79 4.49 22.85
C LEU A 288 32.26 4.13 24.26
N ALA A 289 31.61 3.16 24.93
CA ALA A 289 31.99 2.69 26.24
C ALA A 289 33.42 2.13 26.24
N VAL A 290 33.78 1.34 25.21
CA VAL A 290 35.15 0.82 25.06
C VAL A 290 36.15 1.95 24.80
N LEU A 291 35.81 2.94 23.96
CA LEU A 291 36.67 4.10 23.72
C LEU A 291 36.91 4.92 24.99
N ILE A 292 35.87 5.18 25.78
CA ILE A 292 35.99 5.89 27.06
C ILE A 292 36.92 5.11 28.01
N GLU A 293 36.75 3.80 28.11
CA GLU A 293 37.65 2.95 28.95
C GLU A 293 39.11 3.06 28.48
N ARG A 294 39.35 3.06 27.17
CA ARG A 294 40.72 3.24 26.60
C ARG A 294 41.30 4.63 26.92
N VAL A 295 40.50 5.68 26.75
CA VAL A 295 40.95 7.05 27.11
C VAL A 295 41.27 7.14 28.59
N ILE A 296 40.45 6.57 29.47
CA ILE A 296 40.70 6.54 30.91
C ILE A 296 42.01 5.82 31.22
N HIS A 297 42.22 4.68 30.58
CA HIS A 297 43.42 3.85 30.84
C HIS A 297 44.70 4.58 30.40
N PHE A 298 44.71 5.20 29.21
CA PHE A 298 45.91 5.82 28.67
C PHE A 298 46.16 7.24 29.16
N THR A 299 45.12 8.01 29.51
CA THR A 299 45.25 9.40 29.88
C THR A 299 45.09 9.66 31.39
N ILE A 300 44.04 9.11 32.01
CA ILE A 300 43.66 9.46 33.37
C ILE A 300 44.50 8.65 34.41
N ARG A 301 44.81 7.41 34.12
CA ARG A 301 45.58 6.55 35.03
C ARG A 301 47.01 7.08 35.26
N PRO A 302 47.80 7.46 34.26
CA PRO A 302 49.10 8.10 34.44
C PRO A 302 49.06 9.40 35.25
N ILE A 303 48.04 10.25 35.00
CA ILE A 303 47.86 11.50 35.79
C ILE A 303 47.64 11.19 37.27
N LYS A 304 46.83 10.17 37.55
CA LYS A 304 46.56 9.71 38.91
C LYS A 304 47.83 9.20 39.62
N GLU A 305 48.65 8.45 38.89
CA GLU A 305 49.94 7.95 39.36
C GLU A 305 50.90 9.12 39.68
N LEU A 306 51.02 10.09 38.77
CA LEU A 306 51.81 11.31 39.03
C LEU A 306 51.30 12.13 40.21
N THR A 307 49.97 12.27 40.38
CA THR A 307 49.38 12.95 41.53
C THR A 307 49.74 12.22 42.85
N SER A 308 49.69 10.86 42.87
CA SER A 308 50.08 10.09 44.06
C SER A 308 51.56 10.30 44.40
N ILE A 309 52.44 10.32 43.39
CA ILE A 309 53.88 10.57 43.58
C ILE A 309 54.09 11.97 44.16
N ILE A 310 53.44 13.02 43.61
CA ILE A 310 53.53 14.38 44.14
C ILE A 310 53.04 14.43 45.60
N THR A 311 51.94 13.74 45.90
CA THR A 311 51.43 13.68 47.31
C THR A 311 52.44 13.03 48.25
N SER A 312 53.05 11.92 47.89
CA SER A 312 54.11 11.26 48.69
C SER A 312 55.33 12.18 48.91
N MET A 313 55.65 12.97 47.87
CA MET A 313 56.74 14.00 48.02
C MET A 313 56.38 15.09 48.99
N THR A 314 55.11 15.52 49.09
CA THR A 314 54.66 16.51 50.10
C THR A 314 54.74 15.98 51.52
N ASP A 315 54.65 14.63 51.69
CA ASP A 315 54.83 13.95 52.96
C ASP A 315 56.32 13.66 53.28
N GLY A 316 57.23 14.13 52.42
CA GLY A 316 58.70 14.00 52.65
C GLY A 316 59.29 12.71 52.05
N ASP A 317 58.55 11.88 51.38
CA ASP A 317 59.05 10.67 50.72
C ASP A 317 59.56 11.00 49.30
N PHE A 318 60.87 11.18 49.17
CA PHE A 318 61.55 11.33 47.90
C PHE A 318 62.12 10.00 47.35
N THR A 319 61.77 8.87 47.95
CA THR A 319 62.25 7.56 47.47
C THR A 319 61.39 7.01 46.32
N VAL A 320 60.23 7.68 46.00
CA VAL A 320 59.28 7.31 44.97
C VAL A 320 59.94 7.27 43.60
N GLU A 321 59.63 6.20 42.81
CA GLU A 321 60.10 6.05 41.42
C GLU A 321 59.08 6.59 40.46
N VAL A 322 59.49 7.49 39.55
CA VAL A 322 58.67 8.04 38.48
C VAL A 322 58.89 7.26 37.19
N LYS A 323 57.88 6.43 36.79
CA LYS A 323 57.95 5.66 35.56
C LYS A 323 56.98 6.17 34.56
N THR A 324 57.34 7.10 33.68
CA THR A 324 56.53 7.59 32.58
C THR A 324 57.07 7.10 31.25
N LYS A 325 56.22 6.36 30.48
CA LYS A 325 56.54 5.84 29.14
C LYS A 325 55.95 6.66 28.01
N SER A 326 55.14 7.69 28.30
CA SER A 326 54.45 8.50 27.28
C SER A 326 55.37 9.59 26.73
N ASN A 327 55.17 9.89 25.42
CA ASN A 327 55.89 11.00 24.73
C ASN A 327 55.02 12.27 24.57
N ASP A 328 53.82 12.29 25.14
CA ASP A 328 52.90 13.42 25.19
C ASP A 328 53.15 14.39 26.35
N GLU A 329 52.17 15.29 26.62
CA GLU A 329 52.23 16.24 27.72
C GLU A 329 52.35 15.56 29.09
N ILE A 330 51.72 14.39 29.25
CA ILE A 330 51.77 13.57 30.48
C ILE A 330 53.18 13.05 30.69
N GLY A 331 53.82 12.56 29.62
CA GLY A 331 55.21 12.13 29.66
C GLY A 331 56.18 13.24 29.98
N ARG A 332 55.92 14.47 29.50
CA ARG A 332 56.71 15.67 29.86
C ARG A 332 56.55 16.02 31.31
N MET A 333 55.35 15.98 31.86
CA MET A 333 55.07 16.16 33.31
C MET A 333 55.83 15.17 34.13
N GLY A 334 55.74 13.87 33.77
CA GLY A 334 56.47 12.80 34.44
C GLY A 334 57.97 13.00 34.50
N ARG A 335 58.59 13.33 33.40
CA ARG A 335 60.05 13.65 33.32
C ARG A 335 60.38 14.90 34.15
N GLY A 336 59.48 15.91 34.21
CA GLY A 336 59.66 17.08 35.08
C GLY A 336 59.66 16.69 36.56
N VAL A 337 58.71 15.85 36.98
CA VAL A 337 58.61 15.34 38.36
C VAL A 337 59.82 14.46 38.68
N GLU A 338 60.26 13.57 37.78
CA GLU A 338 61.43 12.72 37.93
C GLU A 338 62.72 13.56 38.18
N LYS A 339 62.92 14.60 37.38
CA LYS A 339 64.04 15.53 37.50
C LYS A 339 64.00 16.25 38.86
N PHE A 340 62.81 16.69 39.26
CA PHE A 340 62.62 17.34 40.57
C PHE A 340 62.95 16.40 41.74
N VAL A 341 62.43 15.15 41.73
CA VAL A 341 62.73 14.11 42.76
C VAL A 341 64.24 13.84 42.84
N SER A 342 64.89 13.68 41.66
CA SER A 342 66.34 13.44 41.59
C SER A 342 67.14 14.60 42.19
N THR A 343 66.75 15.84 41.89
CA THR A 343 67.42 17.03 42.45
C THR A 343 67.26 17.13 43.96
N MET A 344 66.06 16.84 44.49
CA MET A 344 65.80 16.83 45.92
C MET A 344 66.59 15.73 46.67
N ARG A 345 66.64 14.53 46.12
CA ARG A 345 67.51 13.44 46.66
C ARG A 345 68.97 13.89 46.72
N GLY A 346 69.47 14.52 45.68
CA GLY A 346 70.86 15.01 45.67
C GLY A 346 71.12 16.07 46.75
N MET A 347 70.17 17.01 46.95
CA MET A 347 70.26 18.03 47.98
C MET A 347 70.20 17.42 49.39
N ILE A 348 69.31 16.46 49.63
CA ILE A 348 69.21 15.77 50.93
C ILE A 348 70.50 14.98 51.20
N ALA A 349 71.03 14.25 50.23
CA ALA A 349 72.28 13.53 50.39
C ALA A 349 73.47 14.44 50.70
N SER A 350 73.50 15.64 50.10
CA SER A 350 74.57 16.64 50.38
C SER A 350 74.46 17.29 51.74
N ILE A 351 73.32 17.21 52.44
CA ILE A 351 73.14 17.76 53.80
C ILE A 351 73.65 16.72 54.84
N TYR A 352 73.61 15.45 54.53
CA TYR A 352 74.00 14.34 55.43
C TYR A 352 75.43 13.84 55.14
N SER A 353 76.13 14.35 54.19
CA SER A 353 77.53 14.13 53.94
C SER A 353 78.42 15.20 54.57
#